data_5f7e53970dae6a153e04709d157442ad
#
_entry.id   5f7e53970dae6a153e04709d157442ad
#
_cell.length_a   1.000
_cell.length_b   1.000
_cell.length_c   1.000
_cell.angle_alpha   90.00
_cell.angle_beta   90.00
_cell.angle_gamma   90.00
#
_symmetry.space_group_name_H-M   'P 1'
#
loop_
_entity.id
_entity.type
_entity.pdbx_description
1 polymer ?
#
loop_
_entity_poly.entity_id
_entity_poly.type
_entity_poly.pdbx_seq_one_letter_code
_entity_poly.pdbx_strand_id
1 'polypeptide(L)'
;MEENEEKAFNAPPASLYTAASLIILHIMLTVADQATVEWLYGTMAFSTDRFAGFLADPSLNGSIKTLLNLSSHLFLHADFMHLLTNAFMLLAFGALVERAKGKIAFFVVFFLCGWLGAVGEYLTTAADTSAYLIGASGAVFGMMGASVWLLLPRFGLKKIVAFIGVMMGLNLVIGLTPLGALLAGEGNSISWAAHLAGFVGGFLIFPLLGRASEKQE
;
A
#
# COMPACT_ATOMS: atom_id res chain seq x y z
N MET A 1 -1.68 36.96 -23.67
CA MET A 1 -1.85 36.47 -22.29
C MET A 1 -2.52 35.12 -22.44
N GLU A 2 -1.71 34.04 -22.46
CA GLU A 2 -2.27 32.71 -22.40
C GLU A 2 -2.72 32.49 -20.95
N GLU A 3 -4.03 32.34 -20.75
CA GLU A 3 -4.59 31.86 -19.50
C GLU A 3 -4.01 30.47 -19.26
N ASN A 4 -3.13 30.36 -18.25
CA ASN A 4 -2.71 29.09 -17.71
C ASN A 4 -3.95 28.45 -17.07
N GLU A 5 -4.71 27.66 -17.83
CA GLU A 5 -5.76 26.80 -17.26
C GLU A 5 -5.09 25.88 -16.24
N GLU A 6 -5.17 26.25 -14.97
CA GLU A 6 -4.81 25.33 -13.88
C GLU A 6 -5.70 24.09 -14.02
N LYS A 7 -5.10 23.00 -14.49
CA LYS A 7 -5.81 21.73 -14.61
C LYS A 7 -6.34 21.36 -13.22
N ALA A 8 -7.66 21.27 -13.10
CA ALA A 8 -8.37 20.95 -11.85
C ALA A 8 -7.89 19.63 -11.21
N PHE A 9 -7.19 18.77 -11.96
CA PHE A 9 -6.53 17.55 -11.52
C PHE A 9 -5.06 17.56 -11.97
N ASN A 10 -4.18 18.00 -11.08
CA ASN A 10 -2.72 18.02 -11.32
C ASN A 10 -2.02 16.89 -10.56
N ALA A 11 -2.55 15.65 -10.60
CA ALA A 11 -1.87 14.51 -10.02
C ALA A 11 -0.75 14.03 -10.96
N PRO A 12 0.45 13.71 -10.44
CA PRO A 12 1.53 13.17 -11.25
C PRO A 12 1.15 11.82 -11.87
N PRO A 13 1.71 11.47 -13.05
CA PRO A 13 1.25 10.34 -13.85
C PRO A 13 1.32 8.98 -13.14
N ALA A 14 2.42 8.67 -12.41
CA ALA A 14 2.56 7.37 -11.76
C ALA A 14 1.51 7.19 -10.66
N SER A 15 1.30 8.20 -9.82
CA SER A 15 0.26 8.19 -8.80
C SER A 15 -1.14 8.04 -9.40
N LEU A 16 -1.42 8.81 -10.47
CA LEU A 16 -2.72 8.79 -11.13
C LEU A 16 -3.01 7.43 -11.79
N TYR A 17 -2.07 6.92 -12.59
CA TYR A 17 -2.28 5.65 -13.30
C TYR A 17 -2.30 4.46 -12.35
N THR A 18 -1.54 4.48 -11.27
CA THR A 18 -1.62 3.43 -10.25
C THR A 18 -2.98 3.44 -9.57
N ALA A 19 -3.48 4.61 -9.12
CA ALA A 19 -4.82 4.71 -8.53
C ALA A 19 -5.91 4.28 -9.53
N ALA A 20 -5.81 4.69 -10.79
CA ALA A 20 -6.74 4.28 -11.84
C ALA A 20 -6.71 2.76 -12.07
N SER A 21 -5.54 2.13 -12.06
CA SER A 21 -5.41 0.67 -12.21
C SER A 21 -6.07 -0.11 -11.08
N LEU A 22 -5.96 0.38 -9.82
CA LEU A 22 -6.66 -0.20 -8.69
C LEU A 22 -8.18 -0.15 -8.89
N ILE A 23 -8.69 1.02 -9.30
CA ILE A 23 -10.12 1.26 -9.53
C ILE A 23 -10.64 0.39 -10.68
N ILE A 24 -9.95 0.37 -11.81
CA ILE A 24 -10.35 -0.41 -13.00
C ILE A 24 -10.39 -1.91 -12.65
N LEU A 25 -9.35 -2.43 -12.02
CA LEU A 25 -9.33 -3.85 -11.64
C LEU A 25 -10.48 -4.19 -10.69
N HIS A 26 -10.73 -3.36 -9.68
CA HIS A 26 -11.82 -3.61 -8.74
C HIS A 26 -13.19 -3.60 -9.45
N ILE A 27 -13.43 -2.64 -10.35
CA ILE A 27 -14.67 -2.61 -11.15
C ILE A 27 -14.79 -3.87 -12.00
N MET A 28 -13.70 -4.32 -12.66
CA MET A 28 -13.71 -5.56 -13.42
C MET A 28 -14.10 -6.77 -12.56
N LEU A 29 -13.61 -6.82 -11.30
CA LEU A 29 -13.94 -7.89 -10.36
C LEU A 29 -15.41 -7.84 -9.89
N THR A 30 -16.02 -6.65 -9.78
CA THR A 30 -17.45 -6.54 -9.39
C THR A 30 -18.42 -7.06 -10.46
N VAL A 31 -17.98 -7.12 -11.72
CA VAL A 31 -18.81 -7.63 -12.86
C VAL A 31 -18.41 -9.04 -13.31
N ALA A 32 -17.34 -9.60 -12.75
CA ALA A 32 -16.88 -10.96 -13.05
C ALA A 32 -17.76 -11.99 -12.32
N ASP A 33 -17.79 -13.22 -12.87
CA ASP A 33 -18.43 -14.33 -12.17
C ASP A 33 -17.66 -14.73 -10.88
N GLN A 34 -18.39 -15.34 -9.95
CA GLN A 34 -17.85 -15.68 -8.64
C GLN A 34 -16.62 -16.62 -8.73
N ALA A 35 -16.62 -17.60 -9.64
CA ALA A 35 -15.51 -18.54 -9.78
C ALA A 35 -14.22 -17.82 -10.23
N THR A 36 -14.35 -16.86 -11.15
CA THR A 36 -13.23 -15.99 -11.58
C THR A 36 -12.71 -15.15 -10.41
N VAL A 37 -13.59 -14.54 -9.62
CA VAL A 37 -13.21 -13.75 -8.44
C VAL A 37 -12.47 -14.61 -7.43
N GLU A 38 -13.02 -15.74 -7.02
CA GLU A 38 -12.39 -16.67 -6.07
C GLU A 38 -11.02 -17.16 -6.54
N TRP A 39 -10.92 -17.49 -7.83
CA TRP A 39 -9.64 -17.90 -8.42
C TRP A 39 -8.60 -16.79 -8.38
N LEU A 40 -8.97 -15.54 -8.73
CA LEU A 40 -8.06 -14.40 -8.69
C LEU A 40 -7.59 -14.09 -7.27
N TYR A 41 -8.50 -14.03 -6.29
CA TYR A 41 -8.13 -13.83 -4.89
C TYR A 41 -7.24 -14.96 -4.38
N GLY A 42 -7.60 -16.22 -4.63
CA GLY A 42 -6.79 -17.37 -4.25
C GLY A 42 -5.42 -17.43 -4.91
N THR A 43 -5.27 -16.80 -6.09
CA THR A 43 -4.01 -16.79 -6.85
C THR A 43 -3.14 -15.59 -6.54
N MET A 44 -3.72 -14.40 -6.39
CA MET A 44 -3.01 -13.12 -6.28
C MET A 44 -2.83 -12.62 -4.85
N ALA A 45 -3.68 -13.02 -3.89
CA ALA A 45 -3.53 -12.63 -2.49
C ALA A 45 -2.20 -13.15 -1.90
N PHE A 46 -1.56 -12.35 -1.08
CA PHE A 46 -0.43 -12.83 -0.27
C PHE A 46 -0.96 -13.79 0.82
N SER A 47 -0.27 -14.90 1.05
CA SER A 47 -0.61 -15.88 2.08
C SER A 47 0.61 -16.10 2.98
N THR A 48 0.41 -16.00 4.28
CA THR A 48 1.46 -16.24 5.27
C THR A 48 1.97 -17.66 5.24
N ASP A 49 1.10 -18.66 5.00
CA ASP A 49 1.49 -20.06 4.88
C ASP A 49 2.35 -20.34 3.65
N ARG A 50 1.95 -19.77 2.50
CA ARG A 50 2.76 -19.89 1.27
C ARG A 50 4.13 -19.24 1.44
N PHE A 51 4.18 -18.11 2.14
CA PHE A 51 5.43 -17.42 2.42
C PHE A 51 6.31 -18.19 3.40
N ALA A 52 5.72 -18.79 4.47
CA ALA A 52 6.43 -19.67 5.38
C ALA A 52 7.01 -20.90 4.66
N GLY A 53 6.21 -21.54 3.80
CA GLY A 53 6.67 -22.66 2.97
C GLY A 53 7.82 -22.29 2.04
N PHE A 54 7.77 -21.09 1.43
CA PHE A 54 8.86 -20.56 0.59
C PHE A 54 10.16 -20.36 1.40
N LEU A 55 10.06 -19.85 2.63
CA LEU A 55 11.24 -19.65 3.49
C LEU A 55 11.84 -20.98 3.94
N ALA A 56 11.00 -22.02 4.14
CA ALA A 56 11.44 -23.35 4.54
C ALA A 56 12.08 -24.14 3.39
N ASP A 57 11.53 -24.03 2.19
CA ASP A 57 12.04 -24.68 0.97
C ASP A 57 11.84 -23.76 -0.26
N PRO A 58 12.86 -22.99 -0.64
CA PRO A 58 12.80 -22.10 -1.79
C PRO A 58 12.91 -22.84 -3.14
N SER A 59 12.26 -24.00 -3.30
CA SER A 59 12.19 -24.71 -4.59
C SER A 59 11.48 -23.86 -5.67
N LEU A 60 11.91 -24.00 -6.93
CA LEU A 60 11.53 -23.09 -8.02
C LEU A 60 10.01 -22.96 -8.25
N ASN A 61 9.26 -24.06 -8.12
CA ASN A 61 7.82 -24.06 -8.50
C ASN A 61 6.90 -23.31 -7.51
N GLY A 62 7.23 -23.25 -6.22
CA GLY A 62 6.47 -22.46 -5.23
C GLY A 62 6.97 -21.02 -5.09
N SER A 63 8.26 -20.80 -5.31
CA SER A 63 8.96 -19.53 -5.08
C SER A 63 8.47 -18.41 -6.00
N ILE A 64 8.32 -18.66 -7.30
CA ILE A 64 7.90 -17.62 -8.25
C ILE A 64 6.51 -17.10 -7.90
N LYS A 65 5.55 -18.00 -7.63
CA LYS A 65 4.19 -17.58 -7.24
C LYS A 65 4.18 -16.75 -5.97
N THR A 66 4.91 -17.19 -4.95
CA THR A 66 4.99 -16.48 -3.66
C THR A 66 5.63 -15.10 -3.82
N LEU A 67 6.70 -14.97 -4.61
CA LEU A 67 7.33 -13.70 -4.90
C LEU A 67 6.41 -12.76 -5.71
N LEU A 68 5.66 -13.31 -6.67
CA LEU A 68 4.66 -12.53 -7.40
C LEU A 68 3.55 -12.04 -6.47
N ASN A 69 3.15 -12.84 -5.46
CA ASN A 69 2.13 -12.45 -4.50
C ASN A 69 2.55 -11.29 -3.59
N LEU A 70 3.85 -11.07 -3.38
CA LEU A 70 4.34 -9.86 -2.70
C LEU A 70 3.94 -8.56 -3.44
N SER A 71 3.70 -8.64 -4.74
CA SER A 71 3.27 -7.49 -5.55
C SER A 71 1.81 -7.54 -5.95
N SER A 72 1.27 -8.73 -6.32
CA SER A 72 -0.07 -8.83 -6.87
C SER A 72 -1.18 -8.54 -5.86
N HIS A 73 -0.97 -8.86 -4.57
CA HIS A 73 -1.93 -8.58 -3.51
C HIS A 73 -2.26 -7.08 -3.36
N LEU A 74 -1.31 -6.20 -3.74
CA LEU A 74 -1.48 -4.74 -3.67
C LEU A 74 -2.61 -4.23 -4.57
N PHE A 75 -3.00 -4.99 -5.57
CA PHE A 75 -4.00 -4.60 -6.56
C PHE A 75 -5.41 -5.11 -6.22
N LEU A 76 -5.56 -6.02 -5.26
CA LEU A 76 -6.85 -6.54 -4.83
C LEU A 76 -7.42 -5.73 -3.67
N HIS A 77 -8.73 -5.51 -3.64
CA HIS A 77 -9.41 -4.81 -2.55
C HIS A 77 -10.71 -5.54 -2.19
N ALA A 78 -10.97 -5.72 -0.89
CA ALA A 78 -12.13 -6.47 -0.39
C ALA A 78 -13.46 -5.82 -0.77
N ASP A 79 -13.52 -4.49 -0.72
CA ASP A 79 -14.73 -3.71 -0.95
C ASP A 79 -14.39 -2.32 -1.50
N PHE A 80 -15.45 -1.58 -1.87
CA PHE A 80 -15.31 -0.26 -2.47
C PHE A 80 -14.73 0.79 -1.49
N MET A 81 -15.04 0.73 -0.20
CA MET A 81 -14.52 1.68 0.78
C MET A 81 -13.03 1.46 1.03
N HIS A 82 -12.60 0.20 1.08
CA HIS A 82 -11.19 -0.18 1.14
C HIS A 82 -10.41 0.35 -0.07
N LEU A 83 -10.95 0.14 -1.29
CA LEU A 83 -10.38 0.69 -2.52
C LEU A 83 -10.29 2.21 -2.49
N LEU A 84 -11.42 2.88 -2.18
CA LEU A 84 -11.51 4.34 -2.23
C LEU A 84 -10.53 5.01 -1.27
N THR A 85 -10.42 4.47 -0.06
CA THR A 85 -9.46 4.95 0.95
C THR A 85 -8.02 4.80 0.44
N ASN A 86 -7.67 3.64 -0.11
CA ASN A 86 -6.34 3.40 -0.67
C ASN A 86 -6.05 4.34 -1.86
N ALA A 87 -6.96 4.48 -2.80
CA ALA A 87 -6.78 5.34 -3.97
C ALA A 87 -6.64 6.81 -3.57
N PHE A 88 -7.46 7.29 -2.63
CA PHE A 88 -7.39 8.67 -2.13
C PHE A 88 -6.05 8.95 -1.43
N MET A 89 -5.65 8.09 -0.50
CA MET A 89 -4.38 8.25 0.22
C MET A 89 -3.17 8.10 -0.72
N LEU A 90 -3.25 7.19 -1.71
CA LEU A 90 -2.23 7.03 -2.73
C LEU A 90 -2.06 8.32 -3.55
N LEU A 91 -3.16 8.93 -3.99
CA LEU A 91 -3.12 10.21 -4.70
C LEU A 91 -2.58 11.34 -3.82
N ALA A 92 -2.94 11.36 -2.52
CA ALA A 92 -2.47 12.39 -1.60
C ALA A 92 -0.96 12.27 -1.30
N PHE A 93 -0.51 11.12 -0.82
CA PHE A 93 0.88 10.93 -0.38
C PHE A 93 1.80 10.47 -1.51
N GLY A 94 1.32 9.62 -2.41
CA GLY A 94 2.09 9.16 -3.57
C GLY A 94 2.45 10.31 -4.50
N ALA A 95 1.52 11.27 -4.73
CA ALA A 95 1.82 12.45 -5.51
C ALA A 95 2.89 13.34 -4.87
N LEU A 96 2.97 13.44 -3.54
CA LEU A 96 4.06 14.14 -2.86
C LEU A 96 5.41 13.48 -3.13
N VAL A 97 5.47 12.15 -3.00
CA VAL A 97 6.69 11.36 -3.27
C VAL A 97 7.12 11.50 -4.72
N GLU A 98 6.18 11.34 -5.66
CA GLU A 98 6.46 11.40 -7.10
C GLU A 98 6.95 12.79 -7.52
N ARG A 99 6.31 13.87 -7.03
CA ARG A 99 6.75 15.25 -7.31
C ARG A 99 8.14 15.54 -6.74
N ALA A 100 8.46 14.98 -5.57
CA ALA A 100 9.74 15.25 -4.90
C ALA A 100 10.91 14.48 -5.51
N LYS A 101 10.69 13.23 -5.96
CA LYS A 101 11.78 12.33 -6.39
C LYS A 101 11.52 11.56 -7.69
N GLY A 102 10.41 11.84 -8.37
CA GLY A 102 10.06 11.26 -9.67
C GLY A 102 9.39 9.88 -9.58
N LYS A 103 8.95 9.40 -10.76
CA LYS A 103 8.17 8.17 -10.92
C LYS A 103 8.91 6.90 -10.43
N ILE A 104 10.23 6.84 -10.61
CA ILE A 104 11.00 5.67 -10.16
C ILE A 104 10.97 5.57 -8.64
N ALA A 105 11.19 6.68 -7.93
CA ALA A 105 11.10 6.72 -6.47
C ALA A 105 9.69 6.35 -5.97
N PHE A 106 8.64 6.80 -6.66
CA PHE A 106 7.27 6.39 -6.38
C PHE A 106 7.12 4.87 -6.44
N PHE A 107 7.51 4.21 -7.53
CA PHE A 107 7.37 2.76 -7.66
C PHE A 107 8.27 1.99 -6.68
N VAL A 108 9.48 2.47 -6.40
CA VAL A 108 10.35 1.87 -5.39
C VAL A 108 9.67 1.90 -4.01
N VAL A 109 9.14 3.05 -3.58
CA VAL A 109 8.42 3.15 -2.30
C VAL A 109 7.16 2.28 -2.33
N PHE A 110 6.37 2.32 -3.42
CA PHE A 110 5.14 1.56 -3.55
C PHE A 110 5.36 0.06 -3.36
N PHE A 111 6.26 -0.53 -4.14
CA PHE A 111 6.48 -1.96 -4.08
C PHE A 111 7.24 -2.40 -2.83
N LEU A 112 8.34 -1.73 -2.46
CA LEU A 112 9.12 -2.15 -1.30
C LEU A 112 8.31 -2.00 0.00
N CYS A 113 7.53 -0.93 0.16
CA CYS A 113 6.70 -0.78 1.37
C CYS A 113 5.51 -1.74 1.37
N GLY A 114 4.96 -2.08 0.21
CA GLY A 114 3.97 -3.15 0.08
C GLY A 114 4.54 -4.51 0.50
N TRP A 115 5.75 -4.84 0.06
CA TRP A 115 6.45 -6.07 0.45
C TRP A 115 6.79 -6.10 1.93
N LEU A 116 7.29 -4.98 2.49
CA LEU A 116 7.52 -4.85 3.92
C LEU A 116 6.22 -5.01 4.73
N GLY A 117 5.11 -4.49 4.20
CA GLY A 117 3.79 -4.71 4.78
C GLY A 117 3.42 -6.20 4.82
N ALA A 118 3.60 -6.92 3.73
CA ALA A 118 3.35 -8.37 3.67
C ALA A 118 4.25 -9.16 4.64
N VAL A 119 5.53 -8.77 4.73
CA VAL A 119 6.45 -9.36 5.72
C VAL A 119 6.04 -9.02 7.14
N GLY A 120 5.58 -7.78 7.40
CA GLY A 120 5.06 -7.37 8.72
C GLY A 120 3.85 -8.20 9.14
N GLU A 121 2.91 -8.47 8.22
CA GLU A 121 1.79 -9.37 8.46
C GLU A 121 2.27 -10.78 8.80
N TYR A 122 3.17 -11.33 8.02
CA TYR A 122 3.74 -12.65 8.27
C TYR A 122 4.38 -12.76 9.66
N LEU A 123 5.17 -11.77 10.07
CA LEU A 123 5.88 -11.78 11.36
C LEU A 123 4.95 -11.64 12.57
N THR A 124 3.74 -11.15 12.39
CA THR A 124 2.76 -10.95 13.47
C THR A 124 1.63 -11.97 13.45
N THR A 125 1.50 -12.76 12.39
CA THR A 125 0.56 -13.89 12.32
C THR A 125 1.09 -15.02 13.18
N ALA A 126 0.25 -15.59 14.07
CA ALA A 126 0.63 -16.72 14.91
C ALA A 126 0.96 -17.94 14.05
N ALA A 127 1.92 -18.76 14.51
CA ALA A 127 2.46 -19.88 13.73
C ALA A 127 1.45 -20.97 13.39
N ASP A 128 0.35 -21.06 14.13
CA ASP A 128 -0.75 -22.01 13.96
C ASP A 128 -1.95 -21.44 13.21
N THR A 129 -1.82 -20.20 12.71
CA THR A 129 -2.86 -19.51 11.94
C THR A 129 -2.37 -19.15 10.57
N SER A 130 -3.30 -19.07 9.61
CA SER A 130 -3.00 -18.54 8.28
C SER A 130 -3.75 -17.24 8.04
N ALA A 131 -3.09 -16.28 7.39
CA ALA A 131 -3.68 -15.04 6.99
C ALA A 131 -3.51 -14.81 5.49
N TYR A 132 -4.54 -14.20 4.89
CA TYR A 132 -4.48 -13.68 3.53
C TYR A 132 -4.47 -12.15 3.59
N LEU A 133 -3.51 -11.55 2.90
CA LEU A 133 -3.39 -10.10 2.80
C LEU A 133 -3.74 -9.66 1.38
N ILE A 134 -4.59 -8.64 1.29
CA ILE A 134 -4.96 -7.92 0.06
C ILE A 134 -5.00 -6.42 0.35
N GLY A 135 -4.76 -5.62 -0.67
CA GLY A 135 -4.84 -4.16 -0.61
C GLY A 135 -3.50 -3.45 -0.74
N ALA A 136 -3.55 -2.26 -1.32
CA ALA A 136 -2.39 -1.39 -1.47
C ALA A 136 -1.94 -0.72 -0.16
N SER A 137 -2.63 -0.96 0.95
CA SER A 137 -2.53 -0.15 2.16
C SER A 137 -1.12 -0.13 2.78
N GLY A 138 -0.38 -1.24 2.77
CA GLY A 138 1.02 -1.27 3.20
C GLY A 138 1.90 -0.30 2.38
N ALA A 139 1.73 -0.30 1.05
CA ALA A 139 2.40 0.64 0.15
C ALA A 139 1.96 2.09 0.39
N VAL A 140 0.67 2.32 0.61
CA VAL A 140 0.07 3.64 0.87
C VAL A 140 0.56 4.22 2.20
N PHE A 141 0.63 3.42 3.24
CA PHE A 141 1.25 3.81 4.51
C PHE A 141 2.74 4.08 4.34
N GLY A 142 3.42 3.36 3.44
CA GLY A 142 4.79 3.67 3.03
C GLY A 142 4.92 5.04 2.37
N MET A 143 4.00 5.40 1.46
CA MET A 143 3.94 6.75 0.88
C MET A 143 3.71 7.82 1.96
N MET A 144 2.85 7.55 2.94
CA MET A 144 2.64 8.44 4.08
C MET A 144 3.91 8.60 4.93
N GLY A 145 4.62 7.50 5.23
CA GLY A 145 5.89 7.52 5.95
C GLY A 145 6.98 8.31 5.21
N ALA A 146 7.10 8.10 3.90
CA ALA A 146 8.00 8.88 3.03
C ALA A 146 7.67 10.38 3.04
N SER A 147 6.37 10.72 3.05
CA SER A 147 5.90 12.11 3.04
C SER A 147 6.22 12.88 4.32
N VAL A 148 6.54 12.21 5.42
CA VAL A 148 6.99 12.87 6.67
C VAL A 148 8.18 13.78 6.40
N TRP A 149 9.16 13.34 5.61
CA TRP A 149 10.34 14.12 5.26
C TRP A 149 10.03 15.40 4.48
N LEU A 150 8.95 15.36 3.68
CA LEU A 150 8.50 16.50 2.87
C LEU A 150 7.62 17.48 3.67
N LEU A 151 6.85 16.96 4.61
CA LEU A 151 5.89 17.73 5.39
C LEU A 151 6.52 18.32 6.67
N LEU A 152 7.54 17.68 7.23
CA LEU A 152 8.20 18.11 8.45
C LEU A 152 8.74 19.55 8.39
N PRO A 153 9.46 19.97 7.32
CA PRO A 153 9.95 21.35 7.20
C PRO A 153 8.81 22.38 7.09
N ARG A 154 7.65 21.97 6.56
CA ARG A 154 6.50 22.85 6.31
C ARG A 154 5.61 23.03 7.54
N PHE A 155 5.36 21.96 8.30
CA PHE A 155 4.39 21.94 9.39
C PHE A 155 5.01 21.90 10.78
N GLY A 156 6.29 21.56 10.88
CA GLY A 156 7.04 21.42 12.12
C GLY A 156 6.77 20.11 12.87
N LEU A 157 7.72 19.74 13.73
CA LEU A 157 7.75 18.45 14.42
C LEU A 157 6.46 18.16 15.22
N LYS A 158 5.95 19.14 15.97
CA LYS A 158 4.78 18.95 16.84
C LYS A 158 3.54 18.50 16.05
N LYS A 159 3.27 19.14 14.91
CA LYS A 159 2.10 18.80 14.08
C LYS A 159 2.28 17.46 13.38
N ILE A 160 3.50 17.15 12.91
CA ILE A 160 3.80 15.87 12.27
C ILE A 160 3.69 14.71 13.27
N VAL A 161 4.24 14.84 14.47
CA VAL A 161 4.11 13.83 15.52
C VAL A 161 2.65 13.62 15.91
N ALA A 162 1.87 14.69 16.05
CA ALA A 162 0.43 14.59 16.33
C ALA A 162 -0.31 13.87 15.20
N PHE A 163 -0.02 14.20 13.93
CA PHE A 163 -0.62 13.53 12.76
C PHE A 163 -0.27 12.02 12.72
N ILE A 164 1.02 11.66 12.89
CA ILE A 164 1.45 10.26 12.95
C ILE A 164 0.77 9.55 14.12
N GLY A 165 0.73 10.17 15.30
CA GLY A 165 0.11 9.60 16.49
C GLY A 165 -1.37 9.28 16.27
N VAL A 166 -2.12 10.19 15.63
CA VAL A 166 -3.52 9.94 15.26
C VAL A 166 -3.63 8.80 14.23
N MET A 167 -2.87 8.84 13.15
CA MET A 167 -2.94 7.83 12.09
C MET A 167 -2.54 6.44 12.59
N MET A 168 -1.44 6.34 13.33
CA MET A 168 -0.99 5.06 13.90
C MET A 168 -1.87 4.61 15.07
N GLY A 169 -2.35 5.52 15.90
CA GLY A 169 -3.31 5.21 16.96
C GLY A 169 -4.61 4.63 16.40
N LEU A 170 -5.19 5.25 15.38
CA LEU A 170 -6.36 4.72 14.68
C LEU A 170 -6.07 3.35 14.04
N ASN A 171 -4.93 3.20 13.39
CA ASN A 171 -4.50 1.93 12.82
C ASN A 171 -4.47 0.80 13.87
N LEU A 172 -3.88 1.05 15.03
CA LEU A 172 -3.81 0.07 16.12
C LEU A 172 -5.19 -0.22 16.72
N VAL A 173 -5.99 0.82 16.98
CA VAL A 173 -7.35 0.64 17.52
C VAL A 173 -8.19 -0.18 16.56
N ILE A 174 -8.19 0.16 15.28
CA ILE A 174 -8.98 -0.57 14.27
C ILE A 174 -8.43 -1.99 14.09
N GLY A 175 -7.12 -2.18 14.00
CA GLY A 175 -6.52 -3.48 13.72
C GLY A 175 -6.50 -4.47 14.91
N LEU A 176 -6.53 -3.96 16.15
CA LEU A 176 -6.43 -4.80 17.37
C LEU A 176 -7.75 -4.96 18.13
N THR A 177 -8.84 -4.33 17.67
CA THR A 177 -10.13 -4.39 18.34
C THR A 177 -11.23 -4.91 17.42
N PRO A 178 -12.38 -5.34 17.95
CA PRO A 178 -13.55 -5.73 17.15
C PRO A 178 -14.05 -4.64 16.19
N LEU A 179 -13.65 -3.39 16.39
CA LEU A 179 -13.97 -2.28 15.50
C LEU A 179 -13.43 -2.53 14.08
N GLY A 180 -12.27 -3.16 13.96
CA GLY A 180 -11.71 -3.54 12.66
C GLY A 180 -12.61 -4.52 11.90
N ALA A 181 -13.10 -5.55 12.55
CA ALA A 181 -14.03 -6.50 11.95
C ALA A 181 -15.38 -5.84 11.59
N LEU A 182 -15.86 -4.91 12.43
CA LEU A 182 -17.08 -4.14 12.14
C LEU A 182 -16.93 -3.25 10.89
N LEU A 183 -15.77 -2.64 10.70
CA LEU A 183 -15.49 -1.73 9.58
C LEU A 183 -15.09 -2.45 8.29
N ALA A 184 -14.42 -3.60 8.41
CA ALA A 184 -13.93 -4.38 7.28
C ALA A 184 -14.96 -5.41 6.77
N GLY A 185 -16.09 -5.60 7.49
CA GLY A 185 -17.07 -6.64 7.22
C GLY A 185 -16.72 -8.00 7.85
N GLU A 186 -17.72 -8.87 7.98
CA GLU A 186 -17.54 -10.19 8.59
C GLU A 186 -16.46 -11.01 7.88
N GLY A 187 -15.55 -11.60 8.64
CA GLY A 187 -14.44 -12.42 8.12
C GLY A 187 -13.22 -11.65 7.61
N ASN A 188 -13.27 -10.32 7.58
CA ASN A 188 -12.14 -9.48 7.19
C ASN A 188 -11.50 -8.79 8.41
N SER A 189 -10.19 -8.59 8.36
CA SER A 189 -9.44 -7.82 9.36
C SER A 189 -8.56 -6.79 8.66
N ILE A 190 -8.37 -5.65 9.32
CA ILE A 190 -7.45 -4.63 8.84
C ILE A 190 -6.07 -4.93 9.43
N SER A 191 -5.10 -5.19 8.57
CA SER A 191 -3.73 -5.50 8.99
C SER A 191 -3.02 -4.26 9.53
N TRP A 192 -3.04 -4.08 10.84
CA TRP A 192 -2.28 -3.02 11.51
C TRP A 192 -0.77 -3.17 11.29
N ALA A 193 -0.28 -4.42 11.24
CA ALA A 193 1.14 -4.74 11.10
C ALA A 193 1.66 -4.39 9.70
N ALA A 194 0.89 -4.70 8.65
CA ALA A 194 1.23 -4.31 7.28
C ALA A 194 1.32 -2.77 7.14
N HIS A 195 0.41 -2.04 7.78
CA HIS A 195 0.42 -0.58 7.76
C HIS A 195 1.63 0.00 8.50
N LEU A 196 1.93 -0.52 9.69
CA LEU A 196 3.08 -0.06 10.47
C LEU A 196 4.40 -0.36 9.77
N ALA A 197 4.57 -1.59 9.26
CA ALA A 197 5.78 -1.99 8.54
C ALA A 197 5.96 -1.17 7.25
N GLY A 198 4.89 -0.95 6.50
CA GLY A 198 4.90 -0.07 5.32
C GLY A 198 5.31 1.35 5.67
N PHE A 199 4.70 1.96 6.69
CA PHE A 199 5.01 3.32 7.15
C PHE A 199 6.48 3.48 7.55
N VAL A 200 7.00 2.58 8.39
CA VAL A 200 8.41 2.58 8.81
C VAL A 200 9.32 2.40 7.60
N GLY A 201 8.98 1.48 6.69
CA GLY A 201 9.71 1.27 5.45
C GLY A 201 9.82 2.55 4.63
N GLY A 202 8.72 3.24 4.38
CA GLY A 202 8.72 4.48 3.62
C GLY A 202 9.51 5.61 4.28
N PHE A 203 9.38 5.75 5.60
CA PHE A 203 10.17 6.70 6.36
C PHE A 203 11.69 6.45 6.25
N LEU A 204 12.13 5.19 6.28
CA LEU A 204 13.55 4.83 6.21
C LEU A 204 14.10 4.85 4.78
N ILE A 205 13.31 4.42 3.79
CA ILE A 205 13.75 4.29 2.39
C ILE A 205 13.81 5.66 1.70
N PHE A 206 12.85 6.54 1.94
CA PHE A 206 12.74 7.79 1.20
C PHE A 206 14.00 8.68 1.21
N PRO A 207 14.70 8.92 2.34
CA PRO A 207 15.91 9.73 2.33
C PRO A 207 17.06 9.10 1.52
N LEU A 208 17.06 7.78 1.34
CA LEU A 208 18.10 7.05 0.60
C LEU A 208 17.92 7.15 -0.92
N LEU A 209 16.72 7.52 -1.39
CA LEU A 209 16.43 7.67 -2.81
C LEU A 209 17.04 8.98 -3.32
N GLY A 210 17.68 8.92 -4.49
CA GLY A 210 18.19 10.09 -5.20
C GLY A 210 17.08 11.08 -5.57
N ARG A 211 17.41 12.34 -5.83
CA ARG A 211 16.48 13.28 -6.47
C ARG A 211 16.26 12.88 -7.92
N ALA A 212 15.09 13.15 -8.47
CA ALA A 212 14.89 13.06 -9.91
C ALA A 212 15.94 13.93 -10.59
N SER A 213 16.67 13.36 -11.56
CA SER A 213 17.54 14.16 -12.41
C SER A 213 16.64 15.15 -13.16
N GLU A 214 16.81 16.45 -12.94
CA GLU A 214 16.21 17.46 -13.80
C GLU A 214 16.79 17.20 -15.20
N LYS A 215 15.97 16.66 -16.11
CA LYS A 215 16.28 16.75 -17.52
C LYS A 215 16.23 18.24 -17.85
N GLN A 216 17.40 18.82 -18.08
CA GLN A 216 17.51 20.07 -18.80
C GLN A 216 16.95 19.80 -20.21
N GLU A 217 15.72 20.28 -20.45
CA GLU A 217 15.16 20.50 -21.79
C GLU A 217 15.56 21.90 -22.26
#